data_589081fd2d2bdcf79f5926704a8aa713
#
_entry.id   589081fd2d2bdcf79f5926704a8aa713
#
_cell.length_a   1.000
_cell.length_b   1.000
_cell.length_c   1.000
_cell.angle_alpha   90.00
_cell.angle_beta   90.00
_cell.angle_gamma   90.00
#
_symmetry.space_group_name_H-M   'P 1'
#
loop_
_entity.id
_entity.type
_entity.pdbx_description
1 polymer ?
#
loop_
_entity_poly.entity_id
_entity_poly.type
_entity_poly.pdbx_seq_one_letter_code
_entity_poly.pdbx_strand_id
1 'polypeptide(L)'
;MGRVSVIIPGRCEQYFQNTVDDVLKNAVGDVEVIPVIDGYVPDPPLVFTDDRVRPIYLEESIGQRAAYNLGVKNSTGEYVMKLDAHAMVGPGFDKILKSHCPPKTVVLPEMRRLDVRKWKYKPRGKTHFMYFGIDLYCHFWKEYKKRPEANSEYPDVMTGQGSCWFTTREWNDHIGLLDEGVGSWGNVGIEISLRTWLCGGSQIVNKNTWQAHWFRRDDGGFTYPMNGRQVAKAHRYTWDNYYFKDDAFENQTRPFKWLIDKFAPVASWEAYMVDQYKSPRVIVYYTDNRLNEKLAKQVRKRLIKIIGPVPIISVSQKPLNFGKNICVGEKPHSYQSLYEQILAGVEATQPGSIVYLCEHDVFYHPSHFAYLPEKKNVIFFNRNRYYWKLGLGYFFPARGRKALSQSVTYREYLIKHCKSRIEKWTAGIDNKMKVHSRSFESARPNVDIRHEDNFTPDGKYKKTYLTGKKKGIVNLPGWGRPRHFQSITGYKIDDGALQSQDI
;
A
#
# COMPACT_ATOMS: atom_id res chain seq x y z
N MET A 1 15.60 22.19 -32.96
CA MET A 1 14.78 21.75 -31.82
C MET A 1 14.95 20.25 -31.68
N GLY A 2 15.33 19.72 -30.51
CA GLY A 2 15.68 18.33 -30.32
C GLY A 2 14.56 17.33 -30.58
N ARG A 3 14.93 16.10 -30.90
CA ARG A 3 14.01 14.98 -31.15
C ARG A 3 13.33 14.52 -29.87
N VAL A 4 12.08 14.09 -29.98
CA VAL A 4 11.33 13.43 -28.90
C VAL A 4 11.27 11.93 -29.15
N SER A 5 11.72 11.13 -28.19
CA SER A 5 11.53 9.67 -28.19
C SER A 5 10.27 9.33 -27.39
N VAL A 6 9.25 8.81 -28.06
CA VAL A 6 8.01 8.36 -27.44
C VAL A 6 8.11 6.85 -27.18
N ILE A 7 8.26 6.46 -25.92
CA ILE A 7 8.42 5.07 -25.52
C ILE A 7 7.05 4.51 -25.12
N ILE A 8 6.61 3.45 -25.79
CA ILE A 8 5.28 2.86 -25.62
C ILE A 8 5.44 1.37 -25.23
N PRO A 9 5.61 1.03 -23.94
CA PRO A 9 5.63 -0.35 -23.52
C PRO A 9 4.21 -0.92 -23.50
N GLY A 10 4.00 -2.10 -24.07
CA GLY A 10 2.70 -2.73 -24.10
C GLY A 10 2.75 -4.25 -24.08
N ARG A 11 1.79 -4.88 -23.35
CA ARG A 11 1.61 -6.33 -23.29
C ARG A 11 0.16 -6.69 -23.51
N CYS A 12 -0.12 -7.51 -24.51
CA CYS A 12 -1.48 -7.93 -24.89
C CYS A 12 -2.43 -6.73 -25.08
N GLU A 13 -1.97 -5.71 -25.81
CA GLU A 13 -2.66 -4.43 -25.98
C GLU A 13 -3.47 -4.39 -27.26
N GLN A 14 -4.78 -4.40 -27.12
CA GLN A 14 -5.74 -4.37 -28.23
C GLN A 14 -5.66 -3.07 -29.07
N TYR A 15 -5.31 -1.95 -28.44
CA TYR A 15 -5.33 -0.61 -29.05
C TYR A 15 -3.92 -0.06 -29.28
N PHE A 16 -2.92 -0.93 -29.37
CA PHE A 16 -1.53 -0.52 -29.55
C PHE A 16 -1.34 0.25 -30.86
N GLN A 17 -1.83 -0.32 -31.98
CA GLN A 17 -1.77 0.32 -33.28
C GLN A 17 -2.39 1.73 -33.24
N ASN A 18 -3.61 1.83 -32.69
CA ASN A 18 -4.30 3.11 -32.57
C ASN A 18 -3.48 4.15 -31.81
N THR A 19 -2.77 3.75 -30.75
CA THR A 19 -1.92 4.66 -29.98
C THR A 19 -0.73 5.16 -30.80
N VAL A 20 -0.04 4.27 -31.53
CA VAL A 20 1.09 4.63 -32.40
C VAL A 20 0.64 5.56 -33.51
N ASP A 21 -0.47 5.23 -34.20
CA ASP A 21 -1.02 6.05 -35.28
C ASP A 21 -1.46 7.44 -34.79
N ASP A 22 -2.03 7.51 -33.59
CA ASP A 22 -2.44 8.77 -32.96
C ASP A 22 -1.24 9.66 -32.63
N VAL A 23 -0.15 9.07 -32.11
CA VAL A 23 1.11 9.80 -31.87
C VAL A 23 1.68 10.34 -33.19
N LEU A 24 1.78 9.53 -34.21
CA LEU A 24 2.32 9.92 -35.53
C LEU A 24 1.50 11.03 -36.20
N LYS A 25 0.17 10.95 -36.08
CA LYS A 25 -0.78 11.92 -36.63
C LYS A 25 -0.70 13.27 -35.93
N ASN A 26 -0.50 13.27 -34.61
CA ASN A 26 -0.57 14.49 -33.79
C ASN A 26 0.81 15.13 -33.56
N ALA A 27 1.90 14.44 -33.84
CA ALA A 27 3.25 15.01 -33.80
C ALA A 27 3.49 15.99 -34.95
N VAL A 28 4.09 17.13 -34.65
CA VAL A 28 4.41 18.19 -35.64
C VAL A 28 5.91 18.48 -35.74
N GLY A 29 6.74 17.93 -34.87
CA GLY A 29 8.18 18.07 -34.87
C GLY A 29 8.90 16.75 -35.14
N ASP A 30 10.22 16.73 -34.89
CA ASP A 30 11.04 15.53 -34.99
C ASP A 30 10.74 14.59 -33.84
N VAL A 31 10.12 13.45 -34.13
CA VAL A 31 9.77 12.40 -33.16
C VAL A 31 10.26 11.04 -33.68
N GLU A 32 10.66 10.19 -32.77
CA GLU A 32 10.75 8.73 -32.97
C GLU A 32 9.80 8.04 -32.01
N VAL A 33 9.15 6.99 -32.47
CA VAL A 33 8.22 6.19 -31.65
C VAL A 33 8.81 4.82 -31.45
N ILE A 34 8.97 4.40 -30.20
CA ILE A 34 9.56 3.13 -29.79
C ILE A 34 8.48 2.26 -29.14
N PRO A 35 7.68 1.53 -29.92
CA PRO A 35 6.79 0.51 -29.38
C PRO A 35 7.63 -0.65 -28.84
N VAL A 36 7.40 -1.05 -27.56
CA VAL A 36 8.02 -2.24 -26.98
C VAL A 36 6.94 -3.28 -26.75
N ILE A 37 6.93 -4.30 -27.58
CA ILE A 37 5.95 -5.40 -27.58
C ILE A 37 6.45 -6.45 -26.61
N ASP A 38 5.92 -6.40 -25.37
CA ASP A 38 6.45 -7.12 -24.21
C ASP A 38 5.93 -8.56 -24.12
N GLY A 39 6.58 -9.47 -24.87
CA GLY A 39 6.39 -10.91 -24.74
C GLY A 39 5.00 -11.41 -25.14
N TYR A 40 4.48 -10.93 -26.28
CA TYR A 40 3.28 -11.45 -26.91
C TYR A 40 3.30 -11.24 -28.43
N VAL A 41 2.51 -12.05 -29.14
CA VAL A 41 2.27 -11.88 -30.58
C VAL A 41 0.96 -11.11 -30.74
N PRO A 42 1.00 -9.89 -31.33
CA PRO A 42 -0.21 -9.12 -31.58
C PRO A 42 -1.13 -9.81 -32.59
N ASP A 43 -2.42 -9.84 -32.29
CA ASP A 43 -3.48 -10.29 -33.18
C ASP A 43 -4.63 -9.26 -33.18
N PRO A 44 -4.91 -8.56 -34.30
CA PRO A 44 -4.18 -8.61 -35.57
C PRO A 44 -2.72 -8.13 -35.44
N PRO A 45 -1.82 -8.53 -36.38
CA PRO A 45 -0.45 -8.04 -36.44
C PRO A 45 -0.38 -6.52 -36.48
N LEU A 46 0.61 -5.93 -35.78
CA LEU A 46 0.89 -4.49 -35.85
C LEU A 46 1.58 -4.17 -37.18
N VAL A 47 1.19 -3.05 -37.80
CA VAL A 47 1.72 -2.59 -39.07
C VAL A 47 2.35 -1.21 -38.88
N PHE A 48 3.67 -1.14 -39.03
CA PHE A 48 4.44 0.11 -38.90
C PHE A 48 5.16 0.39 -40.25
N THR A 49 4.60 1.30 -41.00
CA THR A 49 5.16 1.71 -42.32
C THR A 49 5.86 3.07 -42.28
N ASP A 50 5.74 3.79 -41.17
CA ASP A 50 6.35 5.10 -40.95
C ASP A 50 7.76 4.93 -40.40
N ASP A 51 8.78 5.51 -41.06
CA ASP A 51 10.19 5.38 -40.69
C ASP A 51 10.54 5.95 -39.31
N ARG A 52 9.64 6.75 -38.75
CA ARG A 52 9.76 7.24 -37.36
C ARG A 52 9.50 6.15 -36.32
N VAL A 53 8.90 5.01 -36.69
CA VAL A 53 8.57 3.91 -35.78
C VAL A 53 9.69 2.87 -35.79
N ARG A 54 10.21 2.60 -34.59
CA ARG A 54 11.27 1.62 -34.35
C ARG A 54 10.82 0.60 -33.30
N PRO A 55 10.07 -0.44 -33.72
CA PRO A 55 9.51 -1.40 -32.78
C PRO A 55 10.56 -2.33 -32.18
N ILE A 56 10.37 -2.71 -30.93
CA ILE A 56 11.15 -3.74 -30.21
C ILE A 56 10.21 -4.88 -29.88
N TYR A 57 10.45 -6.06 -30.41
CA TYR A 57 9.69 -7.27 -30.11
C TYR A 57 10.46 -8.14 -29.15
N LEU A 58 9.81 -8.57 -28.08
CA LEU A 58 10.36 -9.47 -27.09
C LEU A 58 9.66 -10.82 -27.15
N GLU A 59 10.42 -11.90 -27.08
CA GLU A 59 9.88 -13.27 -27.05
C GLU A 59 9.17 -13.54 -25.73
N GLU A 60 9.74 -13.06 -24.61
CA GLU A 60 9.19 -13.21 -23.27
C GLU A 60 8.94 -11.85 -22.62
N SER A 61 7.91 -11.79 -21.76
CA SER A 61 7.58 -10.55 -21.05
C SER A 61 8.60 -10.25 -19.95
N ILE A 62 9.19 -9.07 -20.02
CA ILE A 62 10.08 -8.51 -18.99
C ILE A 62 9.39 -7.53 -18.05
N GLY A 63 8.14 -7.15 -18.36
CA GLY A 63 7.31 -6.25 -17.55
C GLY A 63 7.50 -4.77 -17.90
N GLN A 64 6.51 -3.96 -17.52
CA GLN A 64 6.38 -2.56 -17.93
C GLN A 64 7.63 -1.70 -17.66
N ARG A 65 8.29 -1.87 -16.50
CA ARG A 65 9.50 -1.09 -16.16
C ARG A 65 10.68 -1.42 -17.03
N ALA A 66 10.99 -2.70 -17.14
CA ALA A 66 12.09 -3.17 -17.97
C ALA A 66 11.85 -2.86 -19.44
N ALA A 67 10.61 -3.00 -19.93
CA ALA A 67 10.24 -2.63 -21.29
C ALA A 67 10.40 -1.12 -21.56
N TYR A 68 9.99 -0.26 -20.62
CA TYR A 68 10.25 1.19 -20.71
C TYR A 68 11.76 1.48 -20.72
N ASN A 69 12.51 0.90 -19.78
CA ASN A 69 13.96 1.08 -19.69
C ASN A 69 14.68 0.64 -20.99
N LEU A 70 14.26 -0.47 -21.57
CA LEU A 70 14.78 -0.96 -22.83
C LEU A 70 14.48 0.02 -23.97
N GLY A 71 13.26 0.54 -24.05
CA GLY A 71 12.88 1.56 -25.03
C GLY A 71 13.71 2.84 -24.88
N VAL A 72 13.95 3.31 -23.67
CA VAL A 72 14.82 4.47 -23.40
C VAL A 72 16.25 4.22 -23.88
N LYS A 73 16.83 3.05 -23.58
CA LYS A 73 18.19 2.67 -23.99
C LYS A 73 18.36 2.59 -25.52
N ASN A 74 17.29 2.26 -26.23
CA ASN A 74 17.28 2.14 -27.69
C ASN A 74 16.78 3.40 -28.40
N SER A 75 16.58 4.51 -27.69
CA SER A 75 16.10 5.77 -28.23
C SER A 75 17.19 6.83 -28.26
N THR A 76 17.05 7.83 -29.15
CA THR A 76 18.09 8.83 -29.43
C THR A 76 17.69 10.27 -29.15
N GLY A 77 16.41 10.51 -28.81
CA GLY A 77 15.87 11.85 -28.66
C GLY A 77 16.45 12.59 -27.45
N GLU A 78 16.57 13.90 -27.61
CA GLU A 78 16.94 14.84 -26.55
C GLU A 78 15.86 14.91 -25.44
N TYR A 79 14.63 14.56 -25.80
CA TYR A 79 13.50 14.44 -24.90
C TYR A 79 12.98 13.00 -24.88
N VAL A 80 12.51 12.57 -23.72
CA VAL A 80 11.92 11.24 -23.51
C VAL A 80 10.48 11.41 -23.06
N MET A 81 9.57 10.73 -23.72
CA MET A 81 8.16 10.64 -23.33
C MET A 81 7.78 9.18 -23.11
N LYS A 82 7.22 8.87 -21.96
CA LYS A 82 6.53 7.59 -21.74
C LYS A 82 5.06 7.76 -22.09
N LEU A 83 4.48 6.80 -22.78
CA LEU A 83 3.05 6.74 -23.06
C LEU A 83 2.54 5.30 -22.93
N ASP A 84 1.37 5.10 -22.30
CA ASP A 84 0.72 3.78 -22.28
C ASP A 84 0.17 3.42 -23.66
N ALA A 85 0.19 2.12 -24.01
CA ALA A 85 -0.21 1.59 -25.32
C ALA A 85 -1.74 1.60 -25.58
N HIS A 86 -2.50 2.35 -24.81
CA HIS A 86 -3.95 2.55 -24.93
C HIS A 86 -4.32 4.01 -24.57
N ALA A 87 -3.59 4.94 -25.20
CA ALA A 87 -3.73 6.36 -24.96
C ALA A 87 -3.73 7.17 -26.25
N MET A 88 -4.34 8.35 -26.21
CA MET A 88 -4.29 9.39 -27.27
C MET A 88 -3.47 10.57 -26.77
N VAL A 89 -2.97 11.36 -27.69
CA VAL A 89 -2.26 12.63 -27.42
C VAL A 89 -2.92 13.83 -28.11
N GLY A 90 -2.75 15.02 -27.57
CA GLY A 90 -3.24 16.25 -28.16
C GLY A 90 -2.46 16.66 -29.42
N PRO A 91 -3.08 17.37 -30.37
CA PRO A 91 -2.38 17.90 -31.55
C PRO A 91 -1.16 18.76 -31.16
N GLY A 92 0.00 18.52 -31.78
CA GLY A 92 1.23 19.25 -31.52
C GLY A 92 1.80 19.05 -30.13
N PHE A 93 1.43 17.95 -29.45
CA PHE A 93 1.85 17.64 -28.08
C PHE A 93 3.37 17.73 -27.87
N ASP A 94 4.14 17.25 -28.84
CA ASP A 94 5.61 17.23 -28.83
C ASP A 94 6.21 18.64 -28.80
N LYS A 95 5.68 19.55 -29.61
CA LYS A 95 6.10 20.95 -29.65
C LYS A 95 5.67 21.70 -28.38
N ILE A 96 4.45 21.48 -27.92
CA ILE A 96 3.90 22.12 -26.72
C ILE A 96 4.64 21.67 -25.46
N LEU A 97 4.95 20.38 -25.32
CA LEU A 97 5.70 19.87 -24.18
C LEU A 97 7.13 20.39 -24.18
N LYS A 98 7.80 20.40 -25.36
CA LYS A 98 9.16 20.96 -25.49
C LYS A 98 9.22 22.45 -25.16
N SER A 99 8.25 23.23 -25.60
CA SER A 99 8.25 24.69 -25.37
C SER A 99 8.21 25.08 -23.89
N HIS A 100 7.76 24.16 -23.03
CA HIS A 100 7.74 24.36 -21.59
C HIS A 100 8.17 23.08 -20.85
N CYS A 101 9.43 22.72 -21.00
CA CYS A 101 10.11 21.68 -20.24
C CYS A 101 11.39 22.26 -19.62
N PRO A 102 11.26 22.94 -18.47
CA PRO A 102 12.42 23.50 -17.77
C PRO A 102 13.45 22.39 -17.42
N PRO A 103 14.72 22.74 -17.23
CA PRO A 103 15.70 21.80 -16.71
C PRO A 103 15.23 21.13 -15.40
N LYS A 104 15.60 19.87 -15.21
CA LYS A 104 15.25 19.09 -14.01
C LYS A 104 13.73 18.95 -13.76
N THR A 105 12.93 18.95 -14.84
CA THR A 105 11.47 18.91 -14.73
C THR A 105 10.90 17.70 -15.45
N VAL A 106 9.95 17.02 -14.78
CA VAL A 106 9.03 16.08 -15.42
C VAL A 106 7.72 16.81 -15.70
N VAL A 107 7.29 16.81 -16.96
CA VAL A 107 6.08 17.46 -17.43
C VAL A 107 4.99 16.42 -17.69
N LEU A 108 3.84 16.57 -17.06
CA LEU A 108 2.67 15.76 -17.33
C LEU A 108 1.71 16.54 -18.24
N PRO A 109 1.31 16.00 -19.40
CA PRO A 109 0.19 16.56 -20.15
C PRO A 109 -1.11 16.39 -19.34
N GLU A 110 -2.10 17.26 -19.57
CA GLU A 110 -3.40 17.14 -18.90
C GLU A 110 -4.02 15.76 -19.16
N MET A 111 -4.40 15.04 -18.10
CA MET A 111 -4.98 13.72 -18.22
C MET A 111 -6.48 13.78 -18.51
N ARG A 112 -6.92 13.13 -19.57
CA ARG A 112 -8.32 12.95 -19.97
C ARG A 112 -8.71 11.47 -19.98
N ARG A 113 -10.00 11.20 -20.03
CA ARG A 113 -10.51 9.84 -20.16
C ARG A 113 -10.74 9.50 -21.63
N LEU A 114 -10.21 8.37 -22.09
CA LEU A 114 -10.40 7.83 -23.41
C LEU A 114 -11.66 6.92 -23.43
N ASP A 115 -12.55 7.15 -24.39
CA ASP A 115 -13.51 6.17 -24.88
C ASP A 115 -12.82 5.40 -26.02
N VAL A 116 -12.26 4.26 -25.66
CA VAL A 116 -11.38 3.48 -26.56
C VAL A 116 -12.14 2.90 -27.76
N ARG A 117 -13.44 2.56 -27.58
CA ARG A 117 -14.27 1.98 -28.67
C ARG A 117 -14.55 2.99 -29.78
N LYS A 118 -14.68 4.28 -29.41
CA LYS A 118 -14.91 5.38 -30.35
C LYS A 118 -13.63 6.09 -30.72
N TRP A 119 -12.51 5.75 -30.09
CA TRP A 119 -11.23 6.44 -30.17
C TRP A 119 -11.40 7.96 -30.02
N LYS A 120 -12.10 8.37 -28.95
CA LYS A 120 -12.41 9.77 -28.64
C LYS A 120 -12.22 10.03 -27.14
N TYR A 121 -11.62 11.16 -26.83
CA TYR A 121 -11.54 11.57 -25.44
C TYR A 121 -12.86 12.19 -24.97
N LYS A 122 -13.15 12.01 -23.67
CA LYS A 122 -14.27 12.69 -23.02
C LYS A 122 -13.80 14.07 -22.55
N PRO A 123 -14.34 15.18 -23.10
CA PRO A 123 -13.96 16.51 -22.67
C PRO A 123 -14.31 16.67 -21.18
N ARG A 124 -13.34 17.05 -20.37
CA ARG A 124 -13.58 17.47 -18.98
C ARG A 124 -12.83 18.77 -18.75
N GLY A 125 -13.56 19.80 -18.43
CA GLY A 125 -13.06 21.16 -18.29
C GLY A 125 -12.19 21.44 -17.07
N LYS A 126 -11.53 20.48 -16.44
CA LYS A 126 -10.70 20.76 -15.25
C LYS A 126 -9.53 19.79 -15.12
N THR A 127 -8.34 20.33 -14.95
CA THR A 127 -7.11 19.62 -14.63
C THR A 127 -7.27 18.68 -13.43
N HIS A 128 -6.77 17.47 -13.55
CA HIS A 128 -6.75 16.49 -12.47
C HIS A 128 -5.42 16.53 -11.73
N PHE A 129 -5.47 17.00 -10.49
CA PHE A 129 -4.35 16.89 -9.56
C PHE A 129 -4.43 15.58 -8.81
N MET A 130 -3.28 15.00 -8.52
CA MET A 130 -3.19 13.74 -7.79
C MET A 130 -2.16 13.84 -6.67
N TYR A 131 -2.41 13.08 -5.60
CA TYR A 131 -1.44 12.80 -4.56
C TYR A 131 -1.34 11.27 -4.37
N PHE A 132 -0.25 10.79 -3.85
CA PHE A 132 -0.17 9.41 -3.35
C PHE A 132 -0.46 9.40 -1.86
N GLY A 133 -1.31 8.47 -1.45
CA GLY A 133 -1.65 8.27 -0.05
C GLY A 133 -0.63 7.37 0.66
N ILE A 134 -0.77 7.26 1.98
CA ILE A 134 -0.05 6.30 2.80
C ILE A 134 -0.33 4.83 2.37
N ASP A 135 -1.45 4.60 1.70
CA ASP A 135 -1.84 3.32 1.10
C ASP A 135 -1.12 3.01 -0.23
N LEU A 136 -0.22 3.90 -0.67
CA LEU A 136 0.56 3.79 -1.91
C LEU A 136 -0.26 3.78 -3.20
N TYR A 137 -1.48 4.31 -3.15
CA TYR A 137 -2.29 4.57 -4.33
C TYR A 137 -2.27 6.05 -4.71
N CYS A 138 -2.39 6.30 -6.01
CA CYS A 138 -2.66 7.65 -6.51
C CYS A 138 -4.15 7.99 -6.35
N HIS A 139 -4.42 9.11 -5.72
CA HIS A 139 -5.76 9.61 -5.47
C HIS A 139 -5.99 10.94 -6.17
N PHE A 140 -7.21 11.17 -6.65
CA PHE A 140 -7.60 12.50 -7.17
C PHE A 140 -7.68 13.51 -6.02
N TRP A 141 -7.04 14.66 -6.22
CA TRP A 141 -6.92 15.70 -5.19
C TRP A 141 -7.87 16.86 -5.46
N LYS A 142 -9.09 16.74 -4.98
CA LYS A 142 -10.13 17.77 -5.17
C LYS A 142 -9.80 19.06 -4.42
N GLU A 143 -9.22 18.97 -3.25
CA GLU A 143 -8.87 20.07 -2.37
C GLU A 143 -7.73 20.92 -2.95
N TYR A 144 -6.78 20.31 -3.67
CA TYR A 144 -5.67 21.01 -4.31
C TYR A 144 -6.14 22.00 -5.37
N LYS A 145 -7.25 21.71 -6.07
CA LYS A 145 -7.84 22.62 -7.06
C LYS A 145 -8.26 24.00 -6.51
N LYS A 146 -8.46 24.08 -5.20
CA LYS A 146 -8.84 25.31 -4.50
C LYS A 146 -7.63 26.16 -4.10
N ARG A 147 -6.41 25.62 -4.23
CA ARG A 147 -5.18 26.34 -3.89
C ARG A 147 -4.81 27.33 -4.98
N PRO A 148 -4.24 28.49 -4.63
CA PRO A 148 -3.78 29.48 -5.60
C PRO A 148 -2.82 28.90 -6.64
N GLU A 149 -1.93 28.00 -6.23
CA GLU A 149 -0.91 27.37 -7.08
C GLU A 149 -1.54 26.57 -8.22
N ALA A 150 -2.71 25.99 -8.00
CA ALA A 150 -3.45 25.22 -9.01
C ALA A 150 -3.94 26.09 -10.19
N ASN A 151 -3.99 27.42 -10.05
CA ASN A 151 -4.41 28.34 -11.10
C ASN A 151 -3.27 28.65 -12.09
N SER A 152 -2.02 28.34 -11.77
CA SER A 152 -0.91 28.48 -12.70
C SER A 152 -1.18 27.72 -14.00
N GLU A 153 -0.62 28.18 -15.11
CA GLU A 153 -0.63 27.47 -16.39
C GLU A 153 0.15 26.15 -16.32
N TYR A 154 1.20 26.14 -15.51
CA TYR A 154 2.09 24.99 -15.27
C TYR A 154 2.21 24.71 -13.77
N PRO A 155 1.12 24.29 -13.11
CA PRO A 155 1.14 24.07 -11.67
C PRO A 155 1.99 22.85 -11.28
N ASP A 156 2.64 22.95 -10.14
CA ASP A 156 3.27 21.81 -9.49
C ASP A 156 2.23 20.70 -9.22
N VAL A 157 2.63 19.46 -9.33
CA VAL A 157 1.80 18.31 -8.96
C VAL A 157 2.61 17.27 -8.21
N MET A 158 2.06 16.77 -7.11
CA MET A 158 2.75 15.81 -6.26
C MET A 158 3.07 14.51 -6.98
N THR A 159 2.10 13.98 -7.75
CA THR A 159 2.24 12.75 -8.52
C THR A 159 1.29 12.72 -9.71
N GLY A 160 1.55 11.81 -10.64
CA GLY A 160 0.65 11.42 -11.72
C GLY A 160 0.38 9.92 -11.73
N GLN A 161 -0.54 9.49 -12.57
CA GLN A 161 -0.92 8.07 -12.64
C GLN A 161 0.16 7.16 -13.23
N GLY A 162 1.14 7.72 -13.96
CA GLY A 162 2.18 6.94 -14.62
C GLY A 162 1.85 6.48 -16.05
N SER A 163 0.70 6.88 -16.59
CA SER A 163 0.32 6.59 -17.98
C SER A 163 1.11 7.40 -19.00
N CYS A 164 1.54 8.61 -18.63
CA CYS A 164 2.33 9.48 -19.49
C CYS A 164 3.15 10.47 -18.64
N TRP A 165 4.40 10.69 -19.09
CA TRP A 165 5.24 11.79 -18.65
C TRP A 165 6.22 12.17 -19.75
N PHE A 166 6.76 13.39 -19.66
CA PHE A 166 7.71 13.97 -20.59
C PHE A 166 8.83 14.65 -19.82
N THR A 167 10.08 14.52 -20.31
CA THR A 167 11.24 15.16 -19.67
C THR A 167 12.40 15.26 -20.65
N THR A 168 13.46 16.01 -20.30
CA THR A 168 14.72 15.97 -21.06
C THR A 168 15.44 14.64 -20.83
N ARG A 169 16.23 14.20 -21.83
CA ARG A 169 17.12 13.04 -21.71
C ARG A 169 18.07 13.21 -20.53
N GLU A 170 18.70 14.37 -20.44
CA GLU A 170 19.61 14.69 -19.35
C GLU A 170 18.97 14.47 -17.97
N TRP A 171 17.73 14.93 -17.80
CA TRP A 171 17.04 14.76 -16.52
C TRP A 171 16.61 13.30 -16.28
N ASN A 172 16.13 12.61 -17.31
CA ASN A 172 15.81 11.20 -17.23
C ASN A 172 17.02 10.37 -16.79
N ASP A 173 18.18 10.64 -17.35
CA ASP A 173 19.42 9.92 -17.05
C ASP A 173 19.93 10.28 -15.63
N HIS A 174 19.80 11.55 -15.23
CA HIS A 174 20.17 12.01 -13.88
C HIS A 174 19.33 11.33 -12.78
N ILE A 175 18.01 11.20 -12.95
CA ILE A 175 17.14 10.54 -11.96
C ILE A 175 17.17 9.03 -12.06
N GLY A 176 17.79 8.48 -13.10
CA GLY A 176 17.96 7.07 -13.38
C GLY A 176 16.72 6.40 -13.96
N LEU A 177 16.94 5.23 -14.52
CA LEU A 177 15.88 4.37 -15.08
C LEU A 177 14.93 3.88 -13.98
N LEU A 178 13.75 3.41 -14.39
CA LEU A 178 12.79 2.82 -13.46
C LEU A 178 13.37 1.56 -12.80
N ASP A 179 13.09 1.39 -11.51
CA ASP A 179 13.63 0.30 -10.71
C ASP A 179 12.87 -1.01 -10.97
N GLU A 180 13.52 -1.93 -11.65
CA GLU A 180 12.97 -3.25 -11.96
C GLU A 180 12.73 -4.13 -10.73
N GLY A 181 13.40 -3.84 -9.61
CA GLY A 181 13.20 -4.50 -8.32
C GLY A 181 11.79 -4.33 -7.77
N VAL A 182 11.12 -3.22 -8.09
CA VAL A 182 9.69 -2.98 -7.75
C VAL A 182 8.79 -4.06 -8.34
N GLY A 183 9.15 -4.62 -9.49
CA GLY A 183 8.40 -5.63 -10.22
C GLY A 183 7.75 -5.09 -11.49
N SER A 184 7.01 -5.97 -12.15
CA SER A 184 6.50 -5.71 -13.51
C SER A 184 5.47 -4.58 -13.59
N TRP A 185 4.63 -4.41 -12.57
CA TRP A 185 3.51 -3.46 -12.59
C TRP A 185 3.21 -2.87 -11.20
N GLY A 186 2.69 -1.63 -11.19
CA GLY A 186 2.28 -0.88 -9.99
C GLY A 186 3.27 0.24 -9.63
N ASN A 187 2.76 1.30 -9.02
CA ASN A 187 3.50 2.46 -8.50
C ASN A 187 4.42 3.23 -9.47
N VAL A 188 4.30 3.03 -10.78
CA VAL A 188 5.19 3.69 -11.77
C VAL A 188 5.07 5.23 -11.68
N GLY A 189 3.85 5.75 -11.55
CA GLY A 189 3.63 7.19 -11.37
C GLY A 189 4.19 7.74 -10.06
N ILE A 190 4.13 6.95 -8.99
CA ILE A 190 4.71 7.33 -7.69
C ILE A 190 6.23 7.31 -7.79
N GLU A 191 6.82 6.29 -8.41
CA GLU A 191 8.25 6.16 -8.56
C GLU A 191 8.87 7.33 -9.33
N ILE A 192 8.35 7.66 -10.52
CA ILE A 192 8.88 8.78 -11.31
C ILE A 192 8.74 10.12 -10.57
N SER A 193 7.65 10.29 -9.81
CA SER A 193 7.42 11.48 -9.01
C SER A 193 8.44 11.59 -7.86
N LEU A 194 8.67 10.50 -7.13
CA LEU A 194 9.66 10.46 -6.04
C LEU A 194 11.06 10.72 -6.57
N ARG A 195 11.50 10.05 -7.64
CA ARG A 195 12.79 10.29 -8.29
C ARG A 195 12.95 11.76 -8.64
N THR A 196 11.95 12.33 -9.31
CA THR A 196 12.00 13.73 -9.71
C THR A 196 12.08 14.69 -8.53
N TRP A 197 11.16 14.58 -7.58
CA TRP A 197 11.12 15.51 -6.45
C TRP A 197 12.31 15.37 -5.51
N LEU A 198 12.69 14.14 -5.19
CA LEU A 198 13.74 13.90 -4.20
C LEU A 198 15.14 14.13 -4.77
N CYS A 199 15.36 13.98 -6.08
CA CYS A 199 16.63 14.33 -6.73
C CYS A 199 16.78 15.83 -7.04
N GLY A 200 15.90 16.67 -6.49
CA GLY A 200 16.06 18.14 -6.61
C GLY A 200 15.32 18.78 -7.76
N GLY A 201 14.53 18.03 -8.54
CA GLY A 201 13.74 18.54 -9.65
C GLY A 201 12.33 19.01 -9.27
N SER A 202 11.48 19.15 -10.29
CA SER A 202 10.08 19.51 -10.17
C SER A 202 9.19 18.64 -11.08
N GLN A 203 7.92 18.52 -10.73
CA GLN A 203 6.92 17.87 -11.57
C GLN A 203 5.72 18.80 -11.74
N ILE A 204 5.37 19.08 -12.98
CA ILE A 204 4.32 20.04 -13.34
C ILE A 204 3.28 19.42 -14.26
N VAL A 205 2.09 20.02 -14.31
CA VAL A 205 1.10 19.74 -15.35
C VAL A 205 1.14 20.86 -16.41
N ASN A 206 1.33 20.49 -17.67
CA ASN A 206 1.13 21.42 -18.79
C ASN A 206 -0.33 21.34 -19.25
N LYS A 207 -1.09 22.42 -19.02
CA LYS A 207 -2.52 22.50 -19.35
C LYS A 207 -2.80 22.78 -20.83
N ASN A 208 -1.78 23.13 -21.61
CA ASN A 208 -1.91 23.49 -23.04
C ASN A 208 -1.93 22.26 -23.95
N THR A 209 -1.60 21.09 -23.41
CA THR A 209 -1.74 19.82 -24.13
C THR A 209 -2.29 18.74 -23.20
N TRP A 210 -2.65 17.62 -23.78
CA TRP A 210 -3.30 16.54 -23.05
C TRP A 210 -2.91 15.17 -23.57
N GLN A 211 -3.07 14.16 -22.70
CA GLN A 211 -3.17 12.75 -23.06
C GLN A 211 -4.54 12.22 -22.59
N ALA A 212 -5.14 11.32 -23.36
CA ALA A 212 -6.36 10.64 -22.95
C ALA A 212 -6.05 9.15 -22.77
N HIS A 213 -6.37 8.64 -21.58
CA HIS A 213 -6.03 7.30 -21.17
C HIS A 213 -7.29 6.43 -20.97
N TRP A 214 -7.21 5.17 -21.40
CA TRP A 214 -8.26 4.18 -21.16
C TRP A 214 -8.11 3.54 -19.77
N PHE A 215 -9.14 3.72 -18.95
CA PHE A 215 -9.21 3.11 -17.63
C PHE A 215 -9.98 1.79 -17.71
N ARG A 216 -9.29 0.69 -17.82
CA ARG A 216 -9.83 -0.66 -18.10
C ARG A 216 -10.88 -1.17 -17.13
N ARG A 217 -11.01 -0.60 -15.93
CA ARG A 217 -12.03 -0.99 -14.93
C ARG A 217 -13.46 -0.92 -15.45
N ASP A 218 -13.69 -0.11 -16.47
CA ASP A 218 -15.04 0.14 -17.01
C ASP A 218 -15.44 -0.87 -18.11
N ASP A 219 -14.48 -1.63 -18.67
CA ASP A 219 -14.67 -2.43 -19.88
C ASP A 219 -14.06 -3.84 -19.78
N GLY A 220 -14.09 -4.48 -18.61
CA GLY A 220 -13.77 -5.90 -18.50
C GLY A 220 -12.36 -6.26 -18.00
N GLY A 221 -11.55 -5.30 -17.57
CA GLY A 221 -10.30 -5.60 -16.87
C GLY A 221 -9.05 -5.70 -17.74
N PHE A 222 -8.01 -6.36 -17.22
CA PHE A 222 -6.72 -6.50 -17.89
C PHE A 222 -6.71 -7.71 -18.83
N THR A 223 -6.10 -7.54 -20.00
CA THR A 223 -5.95 -8.59 -21.01
C THR A 223 -4.82 -9.59 -20.71
N TYR A 224 -4.10 -9.38 -19.61
CA TYR A 224 -3.03 -10.26 -19.13
C TYR A 224 -3.22 -10.55 -17.63
N PRO A 225 -2.66 -11.65 -17.10
CA PRO A 225 -2.80 -12.00 -15.71
C PRO A 225 -2.20 -10.94 -14.79
N MET A 226 -3.07 -10.12 -14.19
CA MET A 226 -2.68 -9.18 -13.14
C MET A 226 -3.24 -9.66 -11.82
N ASN A 227 -2.38 -9.93 -10.86
CA ASN A 227 -2.79 -10.42 -9.55
C ASN A 227 -2.43 -9.43 -8.44
N GLY A 228 -3.18 -9.47 -7.36
CA GLY A 228 -2.95 -8.61 -6.20
C GLY A 228 -1.56 -8.77 -5.57
N ARG A 229 -0.82 -9.85 -5.86
CA ARG A 229 0.55 -10.07 -5.37
C ARG A 229 1.55 -9.13 -6.02
N GLN A 230 1.39 -8.84 -7.33
CA GLN A 230 2.26 -7.88 -8.03
C GLN A 230 2.08 -6.48 -7.47
N VAL A 231 0.84 -6.04 -7.27
CA VAL A 231 0.54 -4.74 -6.65
C VAL A 231 1.08 -4.68 -5.23
N ALA A 232 0.85 -5.71 -4.43
CA ALA A 232 1.34 -5.77 -3.05
C ALA A 232 2.89 -5.77 -3.00
N LYS A 233 3.57 -6.46 -3.95
CA LYS A 233 5.04 -6.41 -4.07
C LYS A 233 5.50 -4.99 -4.37
N ALA A 234 4.91 -4.32 -5.35
CA ALA A 234 5.27 -2.95 -5.73
C ALA A 234 5.05 -1.96 -4.56
N HIS A 235 3.94 -2.07 -3.85
CA HIS A 235 3.66 -1.25 -2.67
C HIS A 235 4.69 -1.49 -1.57
N ARG A 236 4.97 -2.74 -1.25
CA ARG A 236 5.96 -3.09 -0.23
C ARG A 236 7.34 -2.59 -0.58
N TYR A 237 7.78 -2.84 -1.82
CA TYR A 237 9.09 -2.40 -2.29
C TYR A 237 9.25 -0.88 -2.24
N THR A 238 8.26 -0.13 -2.75
CA THR A 238 8.24 1.33 -2.72
C THR A 238 8.35 1.85 -1.29
N TRP A 239 7.64 1.24 -0.37
CA TRP A 239 7.71 1.60 1.03
C TRP A 239 9.07 1.31 1.65
N ASP A 240 9.56 0.08 1.50
CA ASP A 240 10.77 -0.40 2.16
C ASP A 240 12.03 0.29 1.60
N ASN A 241 12.00 0.78 0.36
CA ASN A 241 13.18 1.29 -0.33
C ASN A 241 13.17 2.79 -0.63
N TYR A 242 11.99 3.44 -0.72
CA TYR A 242 11.92 4.84 -1.13
C TYR A 242 11.42 5.78 -0.05
N TYR A 243 10.47 5.34 0.78
CA TYR A 243 9.87 6.20 1.78
C TYR A 243 10.76 6.33 3.00
N PHE A 244 10.83 7.55 3.54
CA PHE A 244 11.59 7.89 4.74
C PHE A 244 13.10 7.60 4.66
N LYS A 245 13.63 7.45 3.45
CA LYS A 245 15.06 7.30 3.22
C LYS A 245 15.61 8.56 2.58
N ASP A 246 16.81 8.94 2.99
CA ASP A 246 17.53 10.09 2.45
C ASP A 246 18.53 9.68 1.37
N ASP A 247 18.61 8.38 1.07
CA ASP A 247 19.50 7.72 0.10
C ASP A 247 18.77 6.72 -0.81
N ALA A 248 17.47 6.90 -1.01
CA ALA A 248 16.66 5.99 -1.85
C ALA A 248 17.08 6.00 -3.32
N PHE A 249 17.62 7.12 -3.80
CA PHE A 249 18.07 7.33 -5.17
C PHE A 249 19.50 7.89 -5.18
N GLU A 250 20.31 7.46 -6.14
CA GLU A 250 21.71 7.85 -6.26
C GLU A 250 21.95 9.37 -6.17
N ASN A 251 21.09 10.16 -6.83
CA ASN A 251 21.18 11.61 -6.89
C ASN A 251 20.16 12.31 -5.97
N GLN A 252 19.73 11.67 -4.90
CA GLN A 252 18.79 12.25 -3.96
C GLN A 252 19.40 13.41 -3.20
N THR A 253 18.73 14.56 -3.22
CA THR A 253 19.15 15.80 -2.54
C THR A 253 18.13 16.31 -1.52
N ARG A 254 16.93 15.75 -1.51
CA ARG A 254 15.84 16.17 -0.62
C ARG A 254 15.28 14.97 0.14
N PRO A 255 15.04 15.09 1.46
CA PRO A 255 14.43 14.02 2.23
C PRO A 255 12.95 13.86 1.84
N PHE A 256 12.40 12.66 2.02
CA PHE A 256 10.99 12.39 1.73
C PHE A 256 10.04 13.36 2.46
N LYS A 257 10.37 13.70 3.71
CA LYS A 257 9.60 14.69 4.49
C LYS A 257 9.41 16.01 3.75
N TRP A 258 10.46 16.51 3.09
CA TRP A 258 10.39 17.76 2.33
C TRP A 258 9.26 17.74 1.28
N LEU A 259 9.06 16.59 0.60
CA LEU A 259 7.99 16.46 -0.41
C LEU A 259 6.60 16.55 0.22
N ILE A 260 6.41 15.91 1.35
CA ILE A 260 5.13 15.96 2.06
C ILE A 260 4.87 17.38 2.60
N ASP A 261 5.88 18.04 3.17
CA ASP A 261 5.76 19.42 3.67
C ASP A 261 5.48 20.42 2.53
N LYS A 262 6.13 20.25 1.36
CA LYS A 262 5.91 21.09 0.18
C LYS A 262 4.44 21.10 -0.26
N PHE A 263 3.79 19.97 -0.19
CA PHE A 263 2.41 19.81 -0.61
C PHE A 263 1.39 19.82 0.54
N ALA A 264 1.82 20.04 1.78
CA ALA A 264 0.92 20.02 2.94
C ALA A 264 -0.25 21.03 2.81
N PRO A 265 -1.43 20.70 3.32
CA PRO A 265 -1.84 19.43 3.89
C PRO A 265 -2.09 18.35 2.82
N VAL A 266 -1.54 17.14 3.01
CA VAL A 266 -1.76 15.98 2.13
C VAL A 266 -2.58 14.94 2.87
N ALA A 267 -3.74 14.60 2.34
CA ALA A 267 -4.63 13.61 2.97
C ALA A 267 -3.89 12.32 3.31
N SER A 268 -4.17 11.75 4.47
CA SER A 268 -3.56 10.56 5.07
C SER A 268 -2.11 10.70 5.58
N TRP A 269 -1.40 11.77 5.24
CA TRP A 269 -0.01 11.95 5.65
C TRP A 269 0.17 12.76 6.92
N GLU A 270 -0.71 13.71 7.23
CA GLU A 270 -0.53 14.66 8.33
C GLU A 270 -0.28 13.99 9.69
N ALA A 271 -1.21 13.13 10.10
CA ALA A 271 -1.06 12.39 11.36
C ALA A 271 0.15 11.44 11.32
N TYR A 272 0.42 10.83 10.17
CA TYR A 272 1.49 9.86 10.01
C TYR A 272 2.88 10.52 10.05
N MET A 273 3.06 11.68 9.41
CA MET A 273 4.35 12.38 9.38
C MET A 273 4.76 12.95 10.74
N VAL A 274 3.81 13.49 11.48
CA VAL A 274 4.07 13.96 12.86
C VAL A 274 4.61 12.83 13.73
N ASP A 275 4.18 11.61 13.48
CA ASP A 275 4.48 10.44 14.26
C ASP A 275 5.77 9.72 13.90
N GLN A 276 6.01 9.50 12.60
CA GLN A 276 7.18 8.75 12.12
C GLN A 276 8.51 9.44 12.50
N TYR A 277 8.52 10.77 12.50
CA TYR A 277 9.71 11.53 12.93
C TYR A 277 9.87 11.66 14.44
N LYS A 278 8.78 11.45 15.21
CA LYS A 278 8.83 11.47 16.68
C LYS A 278 8.98 10.08 17.28
N SER A 279 8.35 9.08 16.68
CA SER A 279 8.34 7.71 17.22
C SER A 279 7.93 6.70 16.14
N PRO A 280 8.86 5.93 15.58
CA PRO A 280 8.56 4.93 14.57
C PRO A 280 7.56 3.90 15.11
N ARG A 281 6.61 3.47 14.27
CA ARG A 281 5.62 2.44 14.62
C ARG A 281 6.11 1.07 14.21
N VAL A 282 5.80 0.07 15.01
CA VAL A 282 6.14 -1.33 14.72
C VAL A 282 5.08 -2.27 15.29
N ILE A 283 4.81 -3.34 14.59
CA ILE A 283 3.96 -4.43 15.10
C ILE A 283 4.88 -5.53 15.63
N VAL A 284 4.64 -5.91 16.87
CA VAL A 284 5.18 -7.13 17.44
C VAL A 284 4.06 -8.17 17.45
N TYR A 285 4.13 -9.09 16.48
CA TYR A 285 3.20 -10.21 16.36
C TYR A 285 3.78 -11.41 17.06
N TYR A 286 3.05 -12.03 17.98
CA TYR A 286 3.49 -13.21 18.71
C TYR A 286 2.54 -14.39 18.54
N THR A 287 3.10 -15.60 18.54
CA THR A 287 2.36 -16.84 18.38
C THR A 287 3.11 -18.02 19.01
N ASP A 288 2.37 -18.89 19.71
CA ASP A 288 2.86 -20.18 20.16
C ASP A 288 2.72 -21.30 19.10
N ASN A 289 2.26 -20.94 17.89
CA ASN A 289 2.02 -21.84 16.76
C ASN A 289 0.98 -22.94 16.99
N ARG A 290 0.09 -22.82 17.99
CA ARG A 290 -0.97 -23.82 18.28
C ARG A 290 -2.23 -23.59 17.48
N LEU A 291 -2.52 -22.34 17.08
CA LEU A 291 -3.68 -22.06 16.23
C LEU A 291 -3.56 -22.82 14.90
N ASN A 292 -4.68 -23.38 14.44
CA ASN A 292 -4.76 -23.99 13.11
C ASN A 292 -4.12 -23.08 12.04
N GLU A 293 -3.14 -23.60 11.31
CA GLU A 293 -2.31 -22.81 10.40
C GLU A 293 -3.13 -22.16 9.26
N LYS A 294 -4.19 -22.82 8.79
CA LYS A 294 -5.08 -22.25 7.78
C LYS A 294 -5.72 -20.96 8.29
N LEU A 295 -6.16 -20.93 9.53
CA LEU A 295 -6.75 -19.75 10.18
C LEU A 295 -5.68 -18.70 10.49
N ALA A 296 -4.57 -19.10 11.12
CA ALA A 296 -3.46 -18.21 11.42
C ALA A 296 -2.93 -17.48 10.17
N LYS A 297 -2.87 -18.19 9.03
CA LYS A 297 -2.49 -17.61 7.73
C LYS A 297 -3.48 -16.54 7.26
N GLN A 298 -4.77 -16.69 7.51
CA GLN A 298 -5.77 -15.66 7.17
C GLN A 298 -5.64 -14.43 8.07
N VAL A 299 -5.38 -14.62 9.36
CA VAL A 299 -5.10 -13.49 10.29
C VAL A 299 -3.88 -12.70 9.82
N ARG A 300 -2.76 -13.39 9.52
CA ARG A 300 -1.54 -12.74 9.01
C ARG A 300 -1.75 -12.05 7.68
N LYS A 301 -2.46 -12.69 6.73
CA LYS A 301 -2.79 -12.10 5.43
C LYS A 301 -3.61 -10.81 5.57
N ARG A 302 -4.58 -10.83 6.48
CA ARG A 302 -5.37 -9.64 6.77
C ARG A 302 -4.52 -8.55 7.44
N LEU A 303 -3.70 -8.91 8.42
CA LEU A 303 -2.85 -7.96 9.12
C LEU A 303 -1.96 -7.19 8.12
N ILE A 304 -1.24 -7.89 7.24
CA ILE A 304 -0.45 -7.25 6.17
C ILE A 304 -1.30 -6.27 5.34
N LYS A 305 -2.53 -6.68 4.98
CA LYS A 305 -3.40 -5.86 4.13
C LYS A 305 -3.79 -4.53 4.77
N ILE A 306 -3.93 -4.48 6.10
CA ILE A 306 -4.52 -3.33 6.80
C ILE A 306 -3.50 -2.41 7.46
N ILE A 307 -2.30 -2.90 7.77
CA ILE A 307 -1.26 -2.10 8.44
C ILE A 307 -0.47 -1.23 7.46
N GLY A 308 -0.61 -1.51 6.15
CA GLY A 308 0.21 -0.86 5.14
C GLY A 308 1.69 -1.19 5.39
N PRO A 309 2.52 -0.18 5.57
CA PRO A 309 3.97 -0.27 5.60
C PRO A 309 4.59 -0.42 6.99
N VAL A 310 3.77 -0.46 8.04
CA VAL A 310 4.31 -0.60 9.41
C VAL A 310 5.10 -1.91 9.50
N PRO A 311 6.38 -1.88 9.92
CA PRO A 311 7.21 -3.07 10.03
C PRO A 311 6.60 -4.09 10.98
N ILE A 312 6.76 -5.37 10.64
CA ILE A 312 6.35 -6.49 11.50
C ILE A 312 7.59 -7.22 12.00
N ILE A 313 7.70 -7.35 13.31
CA ILE A 313 8.56 -8.32 13.95
C ILE A 313 7.64 -9.43 14.46
N SER A 314 7.78 -10.63 13.93
CA SER A 314 7.04 -11.78 14.41
C SER A 314 7.91 -12.60 15.37
N VAL A 315 7.31 -13.06 16.46
CA VAL A 315 7.95 -13.97 17.43
C VAL A 315 7.14 -15.25 17.49
N SER A 316 7.79 -16.35 17.22
CA SER A 316 7.13 -17.66 17.08
C SER A 316 7.92 -18.76 17.75
N GLN A 317 7.26 -19.87 18.12
CA GLN A 317 7.92 -21.04 18.67
C GLN A 317 8.42 -22.00 17.58
N LYS A 318 7.92 -21.87 16.36
CA LYS A 318 8.39 -22.58 15.16
C LYS A 318 8.72 -21.55 14.07
N PRO A 319 9.65 -21.83 13.15
CA PRO A 319 10.00 -20.92 12.07
C PRO A 319 8.77 -20.43 11.31
N LEU A 320 8.69 -19.12 11.04
CA LEU A 320 7.54 -18.48 10.43
C LEU A 320 7.95 -17.47 9.36
N ASN A 321 7.44 -17.60 8.15
CA ASN A 321 7.67 -16.62 7.08
C ASN A 321 6.64 -15.48 7.19
N PHE A 322 6.88 -14.53 8.12
CA PHE A 322 5.99 -13.41 8.38
C PHE A 322 6.74 -12.22 9.01
N GLY A 323 6.97 -11.15 8.26
CA GLY A 323 7.81 -10.02 8.70
C GLY A 323 9.26 -10.45 8.98
N LYS A 324 9.94 -9.75 9.90
CA LYS A 324 11.22 -10.20 10.46
C LYS A 324 10.90 -11.19 11.57
N ASN A 325 11.15 -12.49 11.33
CA ASN A 325 10.83 -13.54 12.29
C ASN A 325 11.96 -13.81 13.30
N ILE A 326 11.58 -13.93 14.57
CA ILE A 326 12.40 -14.42 15.68
C ILE A 326 11.79 -15.73 16.15
N CYS A 327 12.43 -16.85 15.87
CA CYS A 327 12.02 -18.14 16.36
C CYS A 327 12.69 -18.41 17.72
N VAL A 328 11.89 -18.50 18.78
CA VAL A 328 12.38 -18.68 20.17
C VAL A 328 12.42 -20.14 20.60
N GLY A 329 12.02 -21.06 19.71
CA GLY A 329 11.88 -22.48 20.04
C GLY A 329 10.61 -22.78 20.83
N GLU A 330 10.34 -24.07 21.02
CA GLU A 330 9.17 -24.52 21.79
C GLU A 330 9.30 -24.15 23.27
N LYS A 331 8.23 -23.62 23.84
CA LYS A 331 8.14 -23.18 25.23
C LYS A 331 6.84 -23.66 25.88
N PRO A 332 6.83 -23.81 27.21
CA PRO A 332 5.61 -24.13 27.95
C PRO A 332 4.49 -23.13 27.67
N HIS A 333 3.25 -23.60 27.65
CA HIS A 333 2.06 -22.73 27.53
C HIS A 333 1.79 -21.97 28.84
N SER A 334 2.53 -20.89 29.06
CA SER A 334 2.51 -20.09 30.28
C SER A 334 2.57 -18.59 30.00
N TYR A 335 2.08 -17.78 30.96
CA TYR A 335 2.21 -16.34 30.88
C TYR A 335 3.67 -15.87 30.84
N GLN A 336 4.56 -16.57 31.54
CA GLN A 336 5.98 -16.28 31.49
C GLN A 336 6.52 -16.43 30.06
N SER A 337 6.28 -17.56 29.39
CA SER A 337 6.68 -17.80 28.01
C SER A 337 6.12 -16.75 27.05
N LEU A 338 4.86 -16.32 27.26
CA LEU A 338 4.23 -15.26 26.48
C LEU A 338 4.98 -13.93 26.61
N TYR A 339 5.32 -13.53 27.85
CA TYR A 339 6.07 -12.29 28.08
C TYR A 339 7.52 -12.35 27.58
N GLU A 340 8.17 -13.52 27.64
CA GLU A 340 9.49 -13.74 27.04
C GLU A 340 9.45 -13.59 25.51
N GLN A 341 8.41 -14.11 24.84
CA GLN A 341 8.21 -13.92 23.41
C GLN A 341 8.00 -12.43 23.07
N ILE A 342 7.14 -11.75 23.81
CA ILE A 342 6.89 -10.32 23.61
C ILE A 342 8.18 -9.53 23.81
N LEU A 343 8.95 -9.82 24.87
CA LEU A 343 10.21 -9.15 25.17
C LEU A 343 11.22 -9.30 24.02
N ALA A 344 11.41 -10.52 23.50
CA ALA A 344 12.30 -10.77 22.37
C ALA A 344 11.92 -9.95 21.14
N GLY A 345 10.63 -9.87 20.84
CA GLY A 345 10.13 -9.04 19.73
C GLY A 345 10.34 -7.56 19.94
N VAL A 346 10.07 -7.05 21.14
CA VAL A 346 10.19 -5.63 21.46
C VAL A 346 11.65 -5.17 21.52
N GLU A 347 12.56 -5.99 22.03
CA GLU A 347 14.00 -5.68 22.05
C GLU A 347 14.59 -5.55 20.65
N ALA A 348 14.04 -6.26 19.65
CA ALA A 348 14.44 -6.18 18.26
C ALA A 348 13.88 -4.95 17.51
N THR A 349 13.04 -4.13 18.15
CA THR A 349 12.53 -2.88 17.58
C THR A 349 13.52 -1.73 17.76
N GLN A 350 13.36 -0.66 16.97
CA GLN A 350 14.19 0.54 17.11
C GLN A 350 13.86 1.30 18.42
N PRO A 351 14.84 1.96 19.07
CA PRO A 351 14.61 2.84 20.20
C PRO A 351 13.54 3.90 19.91
N GLY A 352 12.71 4.22 20.90
CA GLY A 352 11.65 5.20 20.77
C GLY A 352 10.40 4.72 20.00
N SER A 353 10.36 3.47 19.53
CA SER A 353 9.24 2.94 18.77
C SER A 353 7.94 2.88 19.55
N ILE A 354 6.83 3.16 18.87
CA ILE A 354 5.47 2.82 19.30
C ILE A 354 5.19 1.38 18.87
N VAL A 355 4.95 0.51 19.84
CA VAL A 355 4.75 -0.92 19.65
C VAL A 355 3.27 -1.26 19.76
N TYR A 356 2.70 -1.87 18.72
CA TYR A 356 1.38 -2.52 18.75
C TYR A 356 1.59 -4.02 18.94
N LEU A 357 1.03 -4.58 20.00
CA LEU A 357 1.06 -6.02 20.24
C LEU A 357 -0.08 -6.69 19.48
N CYS A 358 0.25 -7.65 18.64
CA CYS A 358 -0.69 -8.42 17.84
C CYS A 358 -0.54 -9.92 18.06
N GLU A 359 -1.65 -10.63 18.10
CA GLU A 359 -1.73 -12.07 18.35
C GLU A 359 -2.32 -12.85 17.18
N HIS A 360 -2.03 -14.12 17.11
CA HIS A 360 -2.38 -15.00 15.99
C HIS A 360 -3.88 -15.26 15.82
N ASP A 361 -4.69 -14.99 16.85
CA ASP A 361 -6.12 -15.26 16.92
C ASP A 361 -6.99 -14.00 16.86
N VAL A 362 -6.43 -12.86 16.44
CA VAL A 362 -7.15 -11.58 16.38
C VAL A 362 -7.24 -11.03 14.95
N PHE A 363 -8.46 -10.78 14.50
CA PHE A 363 -8.71 -9.97 13.31
C PHE A 363 -8.78 -8.49 13.69
N TYR A 364 -7.78 -7.72 13.26
CA TYR A 364 -7.70 -6.29 13.52
C TYR A 364 -8.46 -5.48 12.47
N HIS A 365 -9.07 -4.38 12.94
CA HIS A 365 -9.57 -3.34 12.04
C HIS A 365 -8.52 -2.23 11.88
N PRO A 366 -8.37 -1.58 10.69
CA PRO A 366 -7.38 -0.52 10.46
C PRO A 366 -7.41 0.61 11.50
N SER A 367 -8.59 0.95 12.03
CA SER A 367 -8.73 1.99 13.05
C SER A 367 -8.05 1.68 14.39
N HIS A 368 -7.65 0.42 14.65
CA HIS A 368 -6.82 0.06 15.80
C HIS A 368 -5.43 0.69 15.71
N PHE A 369 -4.84 0.64 14.52
CA PHE A 369 -3.51 1.16 14.26
C PHE A 369 -3.45 2.68 14.01
N ALA A 370 -4.61 3.33 13.97
CA ALA A 370 -4.70 4.79 13.90
C ALA A 370 -4.51 5.46 15.26
N TYR A 371 -4.65 4.71 16.38
CA TYR A 371 -4.46 5.25 17.71
C TYR A 371 -2.98 5.40 18.07
N LEU A 372 -2.62 6.52 18.66
CA LEU A 372 -1.27 6.88 19.10
C LEU A 372 -1.23 7.12 20.59
N PRO A 373 -0.27 6.51 21.32
CA PRO A 373 -0.17 6.66 22.75
C PRO A 373 0.32 8.07 23.13
N GLU A 374 -0.48 8.80 23.88
CA GLU A 374 -0.20 10.17 24.34
C GLU A 374 0.93 10.25 25.37
N LYS A 375 1.24 9.13 26.05
CA LYS A 375 2.20 9.07 27.17
C LYS A 375 3.15 7.90 27.02
N LYS A 376 4.45 8.17 27.20
CA LYS A 376 5.52 7.18 27.03
C LYS A 376 5.56 6.08 28.12
N ASN A 377 4.97 6.30 29.28
CA ASN A 377 5.01 5.41 30.44
C ASN A 377 3.64 4.77 30.77
N VAL A 378 2.81 4.57 29.76
CA VAL A 378 1.45 4.01 29.89
C VAL A 378 1.22 2.96 28.80
N ILE A 379 0.61 1.83 29.14
CA ILE A 379 0.05 0.89 28.18
C ILE A 379 -1.39 1.24 27.90
N PHE A 380 -1.74 1.46 26.66
CA PHE A 380 -3.09 1.75 26.22
C PHE A 380 -3.74 0.49 25.64
N PHE A 381 -4.97 0.19 26.07
CA PHE A 381 -5.72 -0.99 25.65
C PHE A 381 -6.96 -0.59 24.86
N ASN A 382 -7.11 -1.12 23.66
CA ASN A 382 -8.34 -0.97 22.89
C ASN A 382 -9.47 -1.77 23.56
N ARG A 383 -10.56 -1.09 23.88
CA ARG A 383 -11.74 -1.71 24.48
C ARG A 383 -12.82 -2.04 23.45
N ASN A 384 -12.73 -1.51 22.25
CA ASN A 384 -13.68 -1.80 21.18
C ASN A 384 -13.29 -3.12 20.52
N ARG A 385 -13.73 -4.22 21.11
CA ARG A 385 -13.50 -5.57 20.63
C ARG A 385 -14.65 -6.51 20.90
N TYR A 386 -14.74 -7.54 20.07
CA TYR A 386 -15.73 -8.59 20.15
C TYR A 386 -15.06 -9.96 20.08
N TYR A 387 -15.70 -10.95 20.68
CA TYR A 387 -15.35 -12.35 20.53
C TYR A 387 -16.18 -12.97 19.42
N TRP A 388 -15.55 -13.79 18.63
CA TRP A 388 -16.23 -14.72 17.74
C TRP A 388 -15.75 -16.14 18.05
N LYS A 389 -16.65 -17.00 18.54
CA LYS A 389 -16.36 -18.42 18.68
C LYS A 389 -16.54 -19.08 17.30
N LEU A 390 -15.56 -19.91 16.89
CA LEU A 390 -15.59 -20.62 15.62
C LEU A 390 -16.92 -21.39 15.50
N GLY A 391 -17.59 -21.22 14.36
CA GLY A 391 -18.86 -21.86 14.07
C GLY A 391 -20.11 -21.12 14.54
N LEU A 392 -20.01 -20.09 15.40
CA LEU A 392 -21.21 -19.36 15.87
C LEU A 392 -21.66 -18.27 14.89
N GLY A 393 -22.97 -18.13 14.74
CA GLY A 393 -23.63 -17.15 13.87
C GLY A 393 -23.69 -15.71 14.41
N TYR A 394 -22.98 -15.37 15.51
CA TYR A 394 -23.01 -14.06 16.15
C TYR A 394 -21.72 -13.72 16.88
N PHE A 395 -21.52 -12.42 17.15
CA PHE A 395 -20.39 -11.88 17.91
C PHE A 395 -20.80 -11.47 19.30
N PHE A 396 -19.88 -11.56 20.26
CA PHE A 396 -20.09 -11.13 21.66
C PHE A 396 -19.19 -9.97 22.02
N PRO A 397 -19.69 -8.93 22.70
CA PRO A 397 -18.84 -7.85 23.18
C PRO A 397 -17.86 -8.33 24.24
N ALA A 398 -16.59 -8.05 24.07
CA ALA A 398 -15.52 -8.39 25.00
C ALA A 398 -15.33 -7.31 26.07
N ARG A 399 -16.40 -6.92 26.77
CA ARG A 399 -16.40 -5.79 27.71
C ARG A 399 -15.51 -6.05 28.94
N GLY A 400 -14.75 -5.03 29.33
CA GLY A 400 -14.14 -4.92 30.67
C GLY A 400 -12.76 -5.53 30.86
N ARG A 401 -12.20 -6.29 29.92
CA ARG A 401 -10.88 -6.94 30.06
C ARG A 401 -9.81 -6.30 29.21
N LYS A 402 -8.64 -6.08 29.79
CA LYS A 402 -7.43 -5.65 29.10
C LYS A 402 -6.75 -6.90 28.53
N ALA A 403 -6.53 -6.96 27.22
CA ALA A 403 -5.79 -8.04 26.56
C ALA A 403 -4.51 -7.47 25.94
N LEU A 404 -3.40 -8.19 26.06
CA LEU A 404 -2.12 -7.77 25.51
C LEU A 404 -2.19 -7.60 24.00
N SER A 405 -2.89 -8.49 23.32
CA SER A 405 -3.18 -8.39 21.87
C SER A 405 -3.94 -7.13 21.44
N GLN A 406 -4.43 -6.34 22.37
CA GLN A 406 -5.16 -5.11 22.12
C GLN A 406 -4.38 -3.87 22.58
N SER A 407 -3.09 -4.02 22.89
CA SER A 407 -2.31 -2.96 23.51
C SER A 407 -1.38 -2.24 22.54
N VAL A 408 -1.17 -0.96 22.85
CA VAL A 408 -0.17 -0.10 22.22
C VAL A 408 0.57 0.70 23.28
N THR A 409 1.88 0.81 23.15
CA THR A 409 2.72 1.56 24.10
C THR A 409 4.10 1.85 23.48
N TYR A 410 4.93 2.60 24.17
CA TYR A 410 6.31 2.82 23.78
C TYR A 410 7.22 1.65 24.16
N ARG A 411 8.19 1.36 23.29
CA ARG A 411 9.17 0.28 23.43
C ARG A 411 9.81 0.20 24.81
N GLU A 412 10.37 1.29 25.28
CA GLU A 412 11.14 1.32 26.51
C GLU A 412 10.30 0.95 27.73
N TYR A 413 9.06 1.44 27.75
CA TYR A 413 8.12 1.10 28.82
C TYR A 413 7.70 -0.37 28.76
N LEU A 414 7.49 -0.90 27.57
CA LEU A 414 7.10 -2.30 27.38
C LEU A 414 8.23 -3.26 27.77
N ILE A 415 9.49 -2.95 27.39
CA ILE A 415 10.68 -3.72 27.82
C ILE A 415 10.76 -3.77 29.36
N LYS A 416 10.69 -2.59 30.02
CA LYS A 416 10.71 -2.50 31.49
C LYS A 416 9.59 -3.32 32.11
N HIS A 417 8.39 -3.25 31.54
CA HIS A 417 7.24 -4.00 32.01
C HIS A 417 7.44 -5.50 31.85
N CYS A 418 7.89 -5.97 30.69
CA CYS A 418 8.12 -7.41 30.45
C CYS A 418 9.21 -7.96 31.38
N LYS A 419 10.36 -7.29 31.49
CA LYS A 419 11.45 -7.71 32.38
C LYS A 419 10.98 -7.84 33.84
N SER A 420 10.32 -6.82 34.36
CA SER A 420 9.81 -6.86 35.72
C SER A 420 8.78 -7.98 35.96
N ARG A 421 8.00 -8.35 34.94
CA ARG A 421 7.07 -9.49 35.03
C ARG A 421 7.80 -10.82 35.05
N ILE A 422 8.77 -11.02 34.17
CA ILE A 422 9.55 -12.25 34.07
C ILE A 422 10.33 -12.48 35.37
N GLU A 423 11.00 -11.44 35.87
CA GLU A 423 11.76 -11.49 37.14
C GLU A 423 10.87 -11.97 38.33
N LYS A 424 9.65 -11.42 38.44
CA LYS A 424 8.72 -11.85 39.50
C LYS A 424 8.26 -13.28 39.37
N TRP A 425 7.97 -13.76 38.17
CA TRP A 425 7.62 -15.17 37.96
C TRP A 425 8.78 -16.09 38.28
N THR A 426 10.00 -15.71 37.87
CA THR A 426 11.21 -16.50 38.21
C THR A 426 11.45 -16.57 39.72
N ALA A 427 11.10 -15.50 40.45
CA ALA A 427 11.20 -15.46 41.91
C ALA A 427 10.01 -16.10 42.64
N GLY A 428 9.04 -16.70 41.93
CA GLY A 428 7.84 -17.31 42.53
C GLY A 428 6.86 -16.31 43.17
N ILE A 429 6.97 -15.02 42.85
CA ILE A 429 6.14 -13.96 43.45
C ILE A 429 4.81 -13.86 42.70
N ASP A 430 3.68 -13.86 43.44
CA ASP A 430 2.33 -13.65 42.85
C ASP A 430 2.23 -12.29 42.14
N ASN A 431 1.89 -12.36 40.85
CA ASN A 431 2.12 -11.30 39.90
C ASN A 431 0.95 -10.31 39.77
N LYS A 432 0.46 -9.79 40.91
CA LYS A 432 -0.56 -8.71 40.97
C LYS A 432 0.05 -7.32 40.70
N MET A 433 0.93 -7.19 39.72
CA MET A 433 1.55 -5.90 39.42
C MET A 433 0.53 -4.88 38.90
N LYS A 434 0.42 -3.74 39.56
CA LYS A 434 -0.34 -2.60 39.02
C LYS A 434 0.37 -2.06 37.79
N VAL A 435 -0.24 -2.25 36.63
CA VAL A 435 0.26 -1.67 35.37
C VAL A 435 -0.32 -0.27 35.22
N HIS A 436 0.54 0.70 34.99
CA HIS A 436 0.06 2.03 34.62
C HIS A 436 -0.54 1.95 33.20
N SER A 437 -1.85 1.93 33.13
CA SER A 437 -2.56 1.67 31.89
C SER A 437 -3.82 2.51 31.74
N ARG A 438 -4.13 2.85 30.50
CA ARG A 438 -5.36 3.52 30.08
C ARG A 438 -6.09 2.69 29.04
N SER A 439 -7.25 3.13 28.65
CA SER A 439 -8.05 2.51 27.59
C SER A 439 -8.35 3.52 26.51
N PHE A 440 -8.48 3.04 25.30
CA PHE A 440 -9.03 3.78 24.15
C PHE A 440 -10.06 2.92 23.43
N GLU A 441 -10.81 3.52 22.53
CA GLU A 441 -11.75 2.83 21.66
C GLU A 441 -11.45 3.18 20.21
N SER A 442 -11.12 2.17 19.42
CA SER A 442 -10.98 2.35 17.96
C SER A 442 -12.33 2.62 17.30
N ALA A 443 -12.37 3.31 16.17
CA ALA A 443 -13.61 3.64 15.47
C ALA A 443 -14.45 2.41 15.06
N ARG A 444 -13.79 1.26 14.88
CA ARG A 444 -14.44 -0.03 14.62
C ARG A 444 -13.79 -1.12 15.48
N PRO A 445 -14.54 -2.16 15.87
CA PRO A 445 -14.04 -3.19 16.76
C PRO A 445 -13.00 -4.09 16.11
N ASN A 446 -12.12 -4.67 16.94
CA ASN A 446 -11.36 -5.86 16.61
C ASN A 446 -12.17 -7.13 16.92
N VAL A 447 -11.84 -8.26 16.31
CA VAL A 447 -12.51 -9.54 16.54
C VAL A 447 -11.51 -10.58 17.04
N ASP A 448 -11.62 -10.96 18.30
CA ASP A 448 -10.84 -12.03 18.91
C ASP A 448 -11.54 -13.37 18.60
N ILE A 449 -10.80 -14.30 18.00
CA ILE A 449 -11.29 -15.63 17.65
C ILE A 449 -11.18 -16.52 18.89
N ARG A 450 -12.28 -17.19 19.23
CA ARG A 450 -12.29 -18.14 20.33
C ARG A 450 -12.19 -19.57 19.76
N HIS A 451 -11.11 -20.26 20.14
CA HIS A 451 -10.79 -21.64 19.79
C HIS A 451 -10.36 -22.42 21.02
N GLU A 452 -10.13 -23.72 20.90
CA GLU A 452 -9.85 -24.61 22.04
C GLU A 452 -8.51 -24.32 22.72
N ASP A 453 -7.50 -23.92 21.95
CA ASP A 453 -6.15 -23.61 22.42
C ASP A 453 -5.94 -22.16 22.86
N ASN A 454 -7.01 -21.40 23.10
CA ASN A 454 -6.85 -20.04 23.62
C ASN A 454 -6.18 -20.05 25.02
N PHE A 455 -5.30 -19.09 25.24
CA PHE A 455 -4.60 -18.89 26.51
C PHE A 455 -5.55 -18.76 27.71
N THR A 456 -6.74 -18.23 27.51
CA THR A 456 -7.80 -18.16 28.50
C THR A 456 -8.87 -19.18 28.20
N PRO A 457 -9.02 -20.26 29.01
CA PRO A 457 -9.96 -21.35 28.75
C PRO A 457 -11.42 -20.87 28.59
N ASP A 458 -12.17 -21.51 27.70
CA ASP A 458 -13.59 -21.23 27.44
C ASP A 458 -14.50 -21.35 28.66
N GLY A 459 -14.14 -22.17 29.65
CA GLY A 459 -14.91 -22.35 30.88
C GLY A 459 -15.21 -21.04 31.64
N LYS A 460 -14.32 -20.04 31.53
CA LYS A 460 -14.54 -18.70 32.08
C LYS A 460 -15.57 -17.88 31.32
N TYR A 461 -15.93 -18.27 30.10
CA TYR A 461 -16.82 -17.58 29.18
C TYR A 461 -18.10 -18.35 28.87
N LYS A 462 -18.20 -19.65 29.26
CA LYS A 462 -19.41 -20.48 29.07
C LYS A 462 -20.68 -19.79 29.56
N LYS A 463 -20.64 -19.11 30.72
CA LYS A 463 -21.77 -18.31 31.20
C LYS A 463 -22.15 -17.15 30.28
N THR A 464 -21.20 -16.59 29.52
CA THR A 464 -21.46 -15.46 28.58
C THR A 464 -22.10 -15.94 27.31
N TYR A 465 -21.72 -17.15 26.82
CA TYR A 465 -22.25 -17.73 25.59
C TYR A 465 -23.57 -18.47 25.77
N LEU A 466 -23.79 -19.11 26.93
CA LEU A 466 -24.90 -20.03 27.14
C LEU A 466 -26.09 -19.44 27.90
N THR A 467 -25.96 -18.29 28.60
CA THR A 467 -27.04 -17.83 29.49
C THR A 467 -28.01 -16.83 28.85
N GLY A 468 -27.91 -16.55 27.53
CA GLY A 468 -28.87 -15.69 26.81
C GLY A 468 -29.04 -14.25 27.34
N LYS A 469 -28.41 -13.89 28.49
CA LYS A 469 -28.54 -12.57 29.13
C LYS A 469 -27.84 -11.42 28.37
N LYS A 470 -27.04 -11.70 27.35
CA LYS A 470 -26.46 -10.68 26.44
C LYS A 470 -26.68 -11.13 25.01
N LYS A 471 -27.63 -10.51 24.34
CA LYS A 471 -27.87 -10.76 22.90
C LYS A 471 -26.57 -10.60 22.10
N GLY A 472 -26.18 -11.63 21.37
CA GLY A 472 -25.10 -11.57 20.41
C GLY A 472 -25.45 -10.62 19.26
N ILE A 473 -24.44 -10.03 18.63
CA ILE A 473 -24.64 -9.14 17.49
C ILE A 473 -24.45 -9.95 16.22
N VAL A 474 -25.47 -9.99 15.36
CA VAL A 474 -25.47 -10.74 14.08
C VAL A 474 -24.78 -9.93 12.97
N ASN A 475 -24.74 -8.61 13.09
CA ASN A 475 -24.08 -7.71 12.13
C ASN A 475 -23.16 -6.75 12.84
N LEU A 476 -21.85 -6.97 12.76
CA LEU A 476 -20.84 -6.18 13.44
C LEU A 476 -20.35 -5.03 12.54
N PRO A 477 -20.43 -3.78 12.96
CA PRO A 477 -19.95 -2.63 12.18
C PRO A 477 -18.49 -2.77 11.75
N GLY A 478 -18.24 -2.65 10.44
CA GLY A 478 -16.92 -2.84 9.82
C GLY A 478 -16.57 -4.28 9.45
N TRP A 479 -17.40 -5.27 9.85
CA TRP A 479 -17.16 -6.70 9.63
C TRP A 479 -18.33 -7.43 8.95
N GLY A 480 -19.55 -6.92 9.08
CA GLY A 480 -20.74 -7.58 8.58
C GLY A 480 -21.17 -8.76 9.45
N ARG A 481 -21.79 -9.77 8.83
CA ARG A 481 -22.29 -10.96 9.51
C ARG A 481 -21.22 -12.04 9.66
N PRO A 482 -21.30 -12.94 10.66
CA PRO A 482 -20.33 -14.04 10.83
C PRO A 482 -20.14 -14.91 9.60
N ARG A 483 -21.16 -15.10 8.78
CA ARG A 483 -21.03 -15.83 7.49
C ARG A 483 -20.00 -15.22 6.54
N HIS A 484 -19.69 -13.93 6.65
CA HIS A 484 -18.60 -13.32 5.88
C HIS A 484 -17.23 -13.80 6.38
N PHE A 485 -17.12 -14.23 7.63
CA PHE A 485 -15.93 -14.86 8.16
C PHE A 485 -15.71 -16.29 7.64
N GLN A 486 -16.75 -16.98 7.19
CA GLN A 486 -16.59 -18.27 6.51
C GLN A 486 -15.73 -18.14 5.25
N SER A 487 -15.96 -17.11 4.44
CA SER A 487 -15.16 -16.85 3.24
C SER A 487 -13.71 -16.47 3.57
N ILE A 488 -13.47 -15.88 4.75
CA ILE A 488 -12.15 -15.46 5.20
C ILE A 488 -11.41 -16.61 5.90
N THR A 489 -12.09 -17.37 6.74
CA THR A 489 -11.50 -18.40 7.60
C THR A 489 -11.62 -19.82 7.06
N GLY A 490 -12.61 -20.07 6.19
CA GLY A 490 -12.94 -21.40 5.71
C GLY A 490 -13.67 -22.30 6.73
N TYR A 491 -14.05 -21.74 7.89
CA TYR A 491 -14.86 -22.45 8.88
C TYR A 491 -16.35 -22.29 8.57
N LYS A 492 -17.08 -23.41 8.49
CA LYS A 492 -18.54 -23.39 8.32
C LYS A 492 -19.21 -22.90 9.63
N ILE A 493 -20.28 -22.12 9.50
CA ILE A 493 -21.16 -21.79 10.63
C ILE A 493 -22.11 -22.96 10.81
N ASP A 494 -22.33 -23.35 12.04
CA ASP A 494 -23.34 -24.34 12.38
C ASP A 494 -24.73 -23.68 12.30
N ASP A 495 -25.48 -23.97 11.23
CA ASP A 495 -26.82 -23.42 10.98
C ASP A 495 -27.85 -23.85 12.05
N GLY A 496 -27.58 -24.94 12.80
CA GLY A 496 -28.38 -25.36 13.94
C GLY A 496 -28.36 -24.37 15.13
N ALA A 497 -27.31 -23.55 15.25
CA ALA A 497 -27.20 -22.54 16.28
C ALA A 497 -28.04 -21.26 15.99
N LEU A 498 -28.60 -21.11 14.80
CA LEU A 498 -29.45 -19.98 14.42
C LEU A 498 -30.93 -20.20 14.74
N GLN A 499 -31.38 -21.47 14.87
CA GLN A 499 -32.80 -21.79 15.04
C GLN A 499 -33.34 -21.63 16.48
N SER A 500 -32.49 -21.41 17.46
CA SER A 500 -32.95 -21.31 18.88
C SER A 500 -33.17 -19.89 19.39
N GLN A 501 -33.17 -18.84 18.56
CA GLN A 501 -33.29 -17.45 18.99
C GLN A 501 -34.35 -16.59 18.25
N ASP A 502 -35.23 -17.19 17.46
CA ASP A 502 -36.42 -16.54 16.89
C ASP A 502 -37.70 -16.84 17.72
N ILE A 503 -37.52 -17.07 19.02
CA ILE A 503 -38.65 -17.16 19.99
C ILE A 503 -38.45 -16.10 21.07
#